data_472e1f9678561cf70486d08aaf47a209
#
_entry.id   472e1f9678561cf70486d08aaf47a209
#
_cell.length_a   1.000
_cell.length_b   1.000
_cell.length_c   1.000
_cell.angle_alpha   90.00
_cell.angle_beta   90.00
_cell.angle_gamma   90.00
#
_symmetry.space_group_name_H-M   'P 1'
#
loop_
_entity.id
_entity.type
_entity.pdbx_description
1 polymer ?
#
loop_
_entity_poly.entity_id
_entity_poly.type
_entity_poly.pdbx_seq_one_letter_code
_entity_poly.pdbx_strand_id
1 'polypeptide(L)'
;NISKLLVVITRADTVSKEQLDEVIKYTKSSIERQLKSQNKDSQLDYILKTIKFIPISGRMALLHRTGREEEALKAGYTIEQTGILEIEQYLNETLFGSSSQKGELVIQSAKNQLQKVIEKQNSFYNYELQLLSKSKDELKVELQDFNKKKSVNTRIFQAMSEDITYYKNDTKEYVNSLETFLQSELIDLQTVIKQRVVGDVRYSFEKTKKRPENTRIRVIVETAIKDGIIDVIRDYRYKFIKKSQTIGEQCEQKYQDLGFTIGHKNENFDARGFFQDDFKSGFLTSNNEVLISQVIDAVSKSKDTKLNELDREIELLIKYQFTSIEEDIKVKAKKVSNLLIESFFTTLNAPLKTFEQKLKNDEEILQNQINSFEENDKNRAQLSIDIHKNIKKLENISTTIKGLY
;
A
#
# COMPACT_ATOMS: atom_id res chain seq x y z
N ASN A 1 2.52 1.17 12.31
CA ASN A 1 2.67 0.32 13.50
C ASN A 1 2.79 -1.13 13.08
N ILE A 2 4.01 -1.66 13.05
CA ILE A 2 4.26 -3.08 12.79
C ILE A 2 4.24 -3.75 14.18
N SER A 3 3.10 -4.34 14.56
CA SER A 3 2.99 -5.08 15.83
C SER A 3 3.38 -6.56 15.68
N LYS A 4 3.27 -7.11 14.47
CA LYS A 4 3.74 -8.46 14.12
C LYS A 4 4.27 -8.43 12.69
N LEU A 5 5.42 -9.07 12.46
CA LEU A 5 6.02 -9.21 11.16
C LEU A 5 6.27 -10.69 10.87
N LEU A 6 5.71 -11.18 9.77
CA LEU A 6 6.02 -12.48 9.21
C LEU A 6 6.90 -12.29 7.98
N VAL A 7 8.05 -12.95 7.96
CA VAL A 7 8.94 -13.01 6.80
C VAL A 7 8.88 -14.41 6.20
N VAL A 8 8.38 -14.49 4.98
CA VAL A 8 8.30 -15.73 4.22
C VAL A 8 9.48 -15.81 3.26
N ILE A 9 10.33 -16.81 3.41
CA ILE A 9 11.47 -17.05 2.53
C ILE A 9 11.08 -18.10 1.51
N THR A 10 10.87 -17.66 0.26
CA THR A 10 10.46 -18.54 -0.83
C THR A 10 11.65 -19.29 -1.44
N ARG A 11 11.36 -20.40 -2.14
CA ARG A 11 12.36 -21.26 -2.80
C ARG A 11 13.37 -21.89 -1.84
N ALA A 12 12.93 -22.24 -0.64
CA ALA A 12 13.78 -22.89 0.35
C ALA A 12 14.34 -24.25 -0.12
N ASP A 13 13.69 -24.87 -1.12
CA ASP A 13 14.11 -26.10 -1.77
C ASP A 13 15.29 -25.95 -2.75
N THR A 14 15.69 -24.72 -3.10
CA THR A 14 16.78 -24.48 -4.07
C THR A 14 18.11 -24.15 -3.43
N VAL A 15 18.17 -24.08 -2.11
CA VAL A 15 19.38 -23.71 -1.33
C VAL A 15 19.65 -24.73 -0.23
N SER A 16 20.90 -24.82 0.24
CA SER A 16 21.23 -25.65 1.39
C SER A 16 20.70 -25.05 2.69
N LYS A 17 20.64 -25.85 3.74
CA LYS A 17 20.18 -25.40 5.06
C LYS A 17 21.06 -24.28 5.61
N GLU A 18 22.36 -24.38 5.40
CA GLU A 18 23.35 -23.38 5.82
C GLU A 18 23.14 -22.04 5.09
N GLN A 19 22.89 -22.10 3.78
CA GLN A 19 22.57 -20.90 2.97
C GLN A 19 21.24 -20.27 3.40
N LEU A 20 20.26 -21.08 3.74
CA LEU A 20 18.97 -20.60 4.26
C LEU A 20 19.14 -19.86 5.59
N ASP A 21 19.93 -20.42 6.50
CA ASP A 21 20.24 -19.80 7.80
C ASP A 21 21.00 -18.47 7.62
N GLU A 22 21.92 -18.38 6.66
CA GLU A 22 22.58 -17.12 6.29
C GLU A 22 21.60 -16.06 5.78
N VAL A 23 20.66 -16.45 4.90
CA VAL A 23 19.62 -15.55 4.39
C VAL A 23 18.73 -15.03 5.51
N ILE A 24 18.31 -15.90 6.44
CA ILE A 24 17.53 -15.52 7.63
C ILE A 24 18.30 -14.51 8.47
N LYS A 25 19.57 -14.79 8.78
CA LYS A 25 20.43 -13.92 9.58
C LYS A 25 20.65 -12.55 8.91
N TYR A 26 20.91 -12.55 7.61
CA TYR A 26 21.08 -11.33 6.83
C TYR A 26 19.78 -10.48 6.83
N THR A 27 18.65 -11.13 6.59
CA THR A 27 17.34 -10.45 6.55
C THR A 27 17.01 -9.85 7.92
N LYS A 28 17.26 -10.59 9.01
CA LYS A 28 17.07 -10.08 10.37
C LYS A 28 17.94 -8.86 10.65
N SER A 29 19.21 -8.90 10.29
CA SER A 29 20.14 -7.77 10.46
C SER A 29 19.75 -6.57 9.61
N SER A 30 19.21 -6.79 8.41
CA SER A 30 18.74 -5.74 7.53
C SER A 30 17.50 -5.03 8.10
N ILE A 31 16.54 -5.81 8.64
CA ILE A 31 15.36 -5.28 9.33
C ILE A 31 15.76 -4.46 10.55
N GLU A 32 16.68 -4.99 11.37
CA GLU A 32 17.21 -4.29 12.55
C GLU A 32 17.83 -2.94 12.17
N ARG A 33 18.69 -2.92 11.14
CA ARG A 33 19.32 -1.71 10.63
C ARG A 33 18.31 -0.67 10.17
N GLN A 34 17.29 -1.12 9.44
CA GLN A 34 16.23 -0.21 8.96
C GLN A 34 15.37 0.34 10.10
N LEU A 35 15.06 -0.45 11.11
CA LEU A 35 14.28 0.02 12.27
C LEU A 35 15.08 1.02 13.11
N LYS A 36 16.37 0.78 13.32
CA LYS A 36 17.28 1.72 14.00
C LYS A 36 17.41 3.04 13.25
N SER A 37 17.53 3.02 11.93
CA SER A 37 17.64 4.24 11.11
C SER A 37 16.38 5.13 11.18
N GLN A 38 15.27 4.61 11.68
CA GLN A 38 13.98 5.32 11.79
C GLN A 38 13.68 5.81 13.22
N ASN A 39 14.67 5.81 14.12
CA ASN A 39 14.52 6.19 15.54
C ASN A 39 13.35 5.46 16.25
N LYS A 40 13.14 4.18 15.92
CA LYS A 40 12.09 3.34 16.52
C LYS A 40 12.65 2.38 17.57
N ASP A 41 13.63 2.82 18.33
CA ASP A 41 14.33 1.99 19.32
C ASP A 41 13.40 1.33 20.35
N SER A 42 12.34 2.03 20.78
CA SER A 42 11.37 1.48 21.74
C SER A 42 10.51 0.31 21.20
N GLN A 43 10.40 0.15 19.89
CA GLN A 43 9.67 -0.94 19.24
C GLN A 43 10.59 -2.03 18.70
N LEU A 44 11.88 -1.73 18.57
CA LEU A 44 12.87 -2.62 17.96
C LEU A 44 12.93 -3.97 18.67
N ASP A 45 13.11 -3.96 19.98
CA ASP A 45 13.22 -5.19 20.78
C ASP A 45 11.98 -6.07 20.71
N TYR A 46 10.80 -5.44 20.68
CA TYR A 46 9.54 -6.16 20.55
C TYR A 46 9.41 -6.81 19.17
N ILE A 47 9.67 -6.06 18.10
CA ILE A 47 9.59 -6.58 16.72
C ILE A 47 10.60 -7.72 16.52
N LEU A 48 11.85 -7.53 16.96
CA LEU A 48 12.91 -8.53 16.80
C LEU A 48 12.63 -9.83 17.58
N LYS A 49 11.89 -9.75 18.70
CA LYS A 49 11.44 -10.92 19.48
C LYS A 49 10.21 -11.60 18.87
N THR A 50 9.35 -10.86 18.18
CA THR A 50 8.07 -11.36 17.67
C THR A 50 8.09 -11.70 16.19
N ILE A 51 9.13 -11.27 15.45
CA ILE A 51 9.30 -11.59 14.03
C ILE A 51 9.47 -13.08 13.82
N LYS A 52 8.61 -13.63 12.95
CA LYS A 52 8.68 -15.04 12.57
C LYS A 52 9.21 -15.17 11.16
N PHE A 53 10.15 -16.08 10.95
CA PHE A 53 10.70 -16.43 9.64
C PHE A 53 10.22 -17.82 9.28
N ILE A 54 9.50 -17.96 8.17
CA ILE A 54 9.02 -19.25 7.68
C ILE A 54 9.59 -19.49 6.27
N PRO A 55 10.54 -20.41 6.14
CA PRO A 55 11.01 -20.85 4.83
C PRO A 55 9.96 -21.75 4.18
N ILE A 56 9.71 -21.52 2.88
CA ILE A 56 8.77 -22.35 2.13
C ILE A 56 9.34 -22.83 0.78
N SER A 57 8.96 -24.05 0.43
CA SER A 57 9.04 -24.56 -0.93
C SER A 57 7.64 -24.56 -1.57
N GLY A 58 7.27 -23.46 -2.21
CA GLY A 58 5.96 -23.34 -2.87
C GLY A 58 5.75 -24.37 -3.96
N ARG A 59 6.81 -24.77 -4.67
CA ARG A 59 6.75 -25.82 -5.70
C ARG A 59 6.41 -27.17 -5.12
N MET A 60 7.09 -27.59 -4.07
CA MET A 60 6.84 -28.90 -3.43
C MET A 60 5.48 -28.93 -2.73
N ALA A 61 5.09 -27.81 -2.10
CA ALA A 61 3.75 -27.66 -1.53
C ALA A 61 2.65 -27.78 -2.59
N LEU A 62 2.84 -27.18 -3.77
CA LEU A 62 1.90 -27.28 -4.89
C LEU A 62 1.78 -28.72 -5.40
N LEU A 63 2.87 -29.45 -5.53
CA LEU A 63 2.84 -30.86 -5.94
C LEU A 63 1.98 -31.72 -4.99
N HIS A 64 2.14 -31.52 -3.67
CA HIS A 64 1.29 -32.20 -2.68
C HIS A 64 -0.19 -31.84 -2.81
N ARG A 65 -0.52 -30.57 -3.10
CA ARG A 65 -1.91 -30.08 -3.18
C ARG A 65 -2.59 -30.43 -4.52
N THR A 66 -1.84 -30.78 -5.55
CA THR A 66 -2.36 -31.10 -6.89
C THR A 66 -2.38 -32.60 -7.22
N GLY A 67 -2.20 -33.48 -6.23
CA GLY A 67 -2.22 -34.94 -6.41
C GLY A 67 -0.93 -35.50 -7.06
N ARG A 68 0.16 -34.74 -7.05
CA ARG A 68 1.50 -35.13 -7.53
C ARG A 68 2.49 -35.30 -6.37
N GLU A 69 2.00 -35.77 -5.24
CA GLU A 69 2.79 -35.93 -4.02
C GLU A 69 3.98 -36.86 -4.16
N GLU A 70 3.88 -37.90 -5.01
CA GLU A 70 5.01 -38.81 -5.27
C GLU A 70 6.25 -38.06 -5.83
N GLU A 71 6.05 -37.01 -6.60
CA GLU A 71 7.15 -36.22 -7.15
C GLU A 71 7.83 -35.38 -6.06
N ALA A 72 7.06 -34.84 -5.13
CA ALA A 72 7.59 -34.10 -3.98
C ALA A 72 8.33 -35.05 -3.02
N LEU A 73 7.78 -36.24 -2.74
CA LEU A 73 8.40 -37.25 -1.91
C LEU A 73 9.71 -37.79 -2.52
N LYS A 74 9.78 -38.00 -3.82
CA LYS A 74 11.02 -38.36 -4.54
C LYS A 74 12.08 -37.26 -4.46
N ALA A 75 11.67 -36.01 -4.34
CA ALA A 75 12.57 -34.87 -4.09
C ALA A 75 12.94 -34.70 -2.59
N GLY A 76 12.45 -35.59 -1.71
CA GLY A 76 12.74 -35.59 -0.27
C GLY A 76 11.91 -34.63 0.55
N TYR A 77 10.75 -34.17 0.04
CA TYR A 77 9.86 -33.23 0.72
C TYR A 77 8.51 -33.85 1.09
N THR A 78 8.24 -33.97 2.40
CA THR A 78 6.88 -34.16 2.90
C THR A 78 6.15 -32.81 2.92
N ILE A 79 4.83 -32.82 3.07
CA ILE A 79 4.04 -31.58 3.13
C ILE A 79 4.46 -30.69 4.30
N GLU A 80 4.83 -31.28 5.43
CA GLU A 80 5.32 -30.57 6.62
C GLU A 80 6.66 -29.86 6.32
N GLN A 81 7.55 -30.52 5.58
CA GLN A 81 8.88 -29.98 5.22
C GLN A 81 8.79 -28.85 4.21
N THR A 82 7.65 -28.67 3.53
CA THR A 82 7.45 -27.54 2.61
C THR A 82 7.26 -26.19 3.30
N GLY A 83 6.99 -26.17 4.62
CA GLY A 83 6.70 -24.98 5.39
C GLY A 83 5.30 -24.39 5.15
N ILE A 84 4.50 -24.95 4.24
CA ILE A 84 3.18 -24.40 3.89
C ILE A 84 2.18 -24.53 5.03
N LEU A 85 2.20 -25.66 5.76
CA LEU A 85 1.32 -25.87 6.89
C LEU A 85 1.61 -24.89 8.05
N GLU A 86 2.87 -24.52 8.23
CA GLU A 86 3.26 -23.54 9.25
C GLU A 86 2.74 -22.14 8.92
N ILE A 87 2.75 -21.75 7.63
CA ILE A 87 2.13 -20.48 7.18
C ILE A 87 0.61 -20.53 7.37
N GLU A 88 -0.04 -21.61 6.93
CA GLU A 88 -1.49 -21.77 7.08
C GLU A 88 -1.91 -21.70 8.54
N GLN A 89 -1.17 -22.36 9.44
CA GLN A 89 -1.39 -22.28 10.87
C GLN A 89 -1.21 -20.86 11.40
N TYR A 90 -0.10 -20.19 11.05
CA TYR A 90 0.18 -18.82 11.48
C TYR A 90 -0.89 -17.84 10.99
N LEU A 91 -1.33 -17.97 9.74
CA LEU A 91 -2.39 -17.13 9.19
C LEU A 91 -3.73 -17.41 9.86
N ASN A 92 -4.07 -18.69 10.11
CA ASN A 92 -5.28 -19.05 10.82
C ASN A 92 -5.28 -18.50 12.26
N GLU A 93 -4.19 -18.64 12.98
CA GLU A 93 -4.05 -18.10 14.33
C GLU A 93 -4.12 -16.57 14.35
N THR A 94 -3.53 -15.90 13.34
CA THR A 94 -3.48 -14.44 13.26
C THR A 94 -4.80 -13.83 12.77
N LEU A 95 -5.47 -14.48 11.79
CA LEU A 95 -6.67 -13.95 11.14
C LEU A 95 -7.97 -14.45 11.78
N PHE A 96 -7.97 -15.70 12.25
CA PHE A 96 -9.16 -16.41 12.73
C PHE A 96 -9.00 -16.98 14.13
N GLY A 97 -7.80 -16.90 14.72
CA GLY A 97 -7.54 -17.27 16.11
C GLY A 97 -8.45 -16.50 17.06
N SER A 98 -8.60 -16.99 18.27
CA SER A 98 -9.50 -16.46 19.30
C SER A 98 -9.57 -14.94 19.23
N SER A 99 -10.76 -14.38 19.39
CA SER A 99 -11.07 -12.93 19.31
C SER A 99 -10.07 -12.01 20.03
N SER A 100 -9.19 -12.56 20.87
CA SER A 100 -8.11 -11.88 21.57
C SER A 100 -7.03 -11.30 20.64
N GLN A 101 -6.56 -12.02 19.61
CA GLN A 101 -5.42 -11.51 18.82
C GLN A 101 -5.79 -10.36 17.87
N LYS A 102 -6.95 -10.43 17.24
CA LYS A 102 -7.48 -9.32 16.44
C LYS A 102 -7.86 -8.14 17.32
N GLY A 103 -8.42 -8.41 18.50
CA GLY A 103 -8.71 -7.45 19.53
C GLY A 103 -7.44 -6.74 20.03
N GLU A 104 -6.36 -7.49 20.28
CA GLU A 104 -5.06 -6.92 20.69
C GLU A 104 -4.49 -5.94 19.67
N LEU A 105 -4.55 -6.25 18.37
CA LEU A 105 -4.06 -5.34 17.32
C LEU A 105 -4.87 -4.05 17.26
N VAL A 106 -6.19 -4.13 17.36
CA VAL A 106 -7.09 -2.96 17.41
C VAL A 106 -6.84 -2.15 18.66
N ILE A 107 -6.74 -2.80 19.83
CA ILE A 107 -6.45 -2.15 21.11
C ILE A 107 -5.08 -1.48 21.08
N GLN A 108 -4.05 -2.14 20.55
CA GLN A 108 -2.71 -1.55 20.45
C GLN A 108 -2.68 -0.34 19.51
N SER A 109 -3.40 -0.38 18.40
CA SER A 109 -3.54 0.78 17.50
C SER A 109 -4.26 1.94 18.19
N ALA A 110 -5.36 1.66 18.89
CA ALA A 110 -6.09 2.66 19.67
C ALA A 110 -5.24 3.27 20.79
N LYS A 111 -4.47 2.45 21.53
CA LYS A 111 -3.53 2.91 22.55
C LYS A 111 -2.51 3.90 21.98
N ASN A 112 -1.90 3.56 20.85
CA ASN A 112 -0.90 4.42 20.21
C ASN A 112 -1.49 5.75 19.75
N GLN A 113 -2.73 5.74 19.25
CA GLN A 113 -3.44 6.97 18.89
C GLN A 113 -3.77 7.83 20.12
N LEU A 114 -4.28 7.21 21.19
CA LEU A 114 -4.55 7.89 22.45
C LEU A 114 -3.28 8.47 23.06
N GLN A 115 -2.17 7.74 23.05
CA GLN A 115 -0.89 8.23 23.54
C GLN A 115 -0.42 9.49 22.79
N LYS A 116 -0.54 9.50 21.46
CA LYS A 116 -0.24 10.70 20.65
C LYS A 116 -1.13 11.91 21.01
N VAL A 117 -2.41 11.67 21.28
CA VAL A 117 -3.33 12.73 21.71
C VAL A 117 -2.94 13.26 23.07
N ILE A 118 -2.60 12.39 24.04
CA ILE A 118 -2.14 12.77 25.38
C ILE A 118 -0.85 13.59 25.31
N GLU A 119 0.14 13.16 24.52
CA GLU A 119 1.39 13.88 24.30
C GLU A 119 1.16 15.27 23.73
N LYS A 120 0.28 15.37 22.73
CA LYS A 120 -0.10 16.66 22.13
C LYS A 120 -0.77 17.59 23.17
N GLN A 121 -1.68 17.06 23.97
CA GLN A 121 -2.39 17.83 24.98
C GLN A 121 -1.47 18.25 26.14
N ASN A 122 -0.55 17.38 26.55
CA ASN A 122 0.47 17.73 27.55
C ASN A 122 1.40 18.85 27.03
N SER A 123 1.83 18.78 25.77
CA SER A 123 2.64 19.85 25.17
C SER A 123 1.89 21.20 25.17
N PHE A 124 0.60 21.16 24.88
CA PHE A 124 -0.28 22.32 24.91
C PHE A 124 -0.35 22.95 26.34
N TYR A 125 -0.66 22.16 27.37
CA TYR A 125 -0.74 22.61 28.72
C TYR A 125 0.61 23.14 29.28
N ASN A 126 1.71 22.49 28.93
CA ASN A 126 3.03 22.95 29.30
C ASN A 126 3.36 24.32 28.66
N TYR A 127 2.96 24.54 27.42
CA TYR A 127 3.10 25.82 26.75
C TYR A 127 2.24 26.91 27.44
N GLU A 128 0.98 26.61 27.77
CA GLU A 128 0.13 27.54 28.53
C GLU A 128 0.76 27.90 29.91
N LEU A 129 1.30 26.91 30.64
CA LEU A 129 2.01 27.17 31.92
C LEU A 129 3.22 28.06 31.71
N GLN A 130 3.99 27.85 30.67
CA GLN A 130 5.14 28.69 30.33
C GLN A 130 4.70 30.13 30.02
N LEU A 131 3.60 30.35 29.34
CA LEU A 131 3.06 31.68 29.06
C LEU A 131 2.53 32.35 30.33
N LEU A 132 1.86 31.59 31.20
CA LEU A 132 1.38 32.10 32.48
C LEU A 132 2.51 32.59 33.40
N SER A 133 3.72 32.08 33.28
CA SER A 133 4.89 32.51 34.08
C SER A 133 5.51 33.82 33.59
N LYS A 134 5.17 34.32 32.39
CA LYS A 134 5.76 35.49 31.75
C LYS A 134 5.02 36.79 32.16
N SER A 135 5.75 37.92 32.20
CA SER A 135 5.18 39.26 32.33
C SER A 135 4.50 39.72 31.04
N LYS A 136 3.69 40.77 31.08
CA LYS A 136 3.00 41.33 29.92
C LYS A 136 3.98 41.77 28.82
N ASP A 137 5.11 42.32 29.20
CA ASP A 137 6.13 42.80 28.24
C ASP A 137 6.90 41.62 27.61
N GLU A 138 7.20 40.56 28.37
CA GLU A 138 7.76 39.33 27.86
C GLU A 138 6.80 38.62 26.89
N LEU A 139 5.48 38.60 27.17
CA LEU A 139 4.47 38.07 26.26
C LEU A 139 4.38 38.85 24.96
N LYS A 140 4.51 40.19 24.98
CA LYS A 140 4.55 41.02 23.77
C LYS A 140 5.80 40.73 22.93
N VAL A 141 6.97 40.57 23.56
CA VAL A 141 8.19 40.16 22.85
C VAL A 141 8.04 38.78 22.22
N GLU A 142 7.48 37.83 22.98
CA GLU A 142 7.18 36.48 22.47
C GLU A 142 6.25 36.52 21.24
N LEU A 143 5.19 37.34 21.28
CA LEU A 143 4.28 37.52 20.15
C LEU A 143 5.00 38.12 18.93
N GLN A 144 5.89 39.09 19.11
CA GLN A 144 6.69 39.64 18.01
C GLN A 144 7.60 38.59 17.41
N ASP A 145 8.28 37.79 18.20
CA ASP A 145 9.16 36.74 17.74
C ASP A 145 8.35 35.58 17.09
N PHE A 146 7.20 35.26 17.67
CA PHE A 146 6.26 34.30 17.05
C PHE A 146 5.82 34.79 15.68
N ASN A 147 5.42 36.05 15.52
CA ASN A 147 4.99 36.63 14.24
C ASN A 147 6.11 36.64 13.18
N LYS A 148 7.36 36.88 13.58
CA LYS A 148 8.53 36.78 12.70
C LYS A 148 8.68 35.31 12.20
N LYS A 149 8.71 34.35 13.12
CA LYS A 149 8.80 32.91 12.81
C LYS A 149 7.61 32.44 11.96
N LYS A 150 6.39 32.91 12.30
CA LYS A 150 5.17 32.60 11.54
C LYS A 150 5.28 33.09 10.10
N SER A 151 5.78 34.31 9.87
CA SER A 151 5.92 34.86 8.52
C SER A 151 6.90 34.03 7.65
N VAL A 152 8.00 33.57 8.24
CA VAL A 152 8.96 32.68 7.56
C VAL A 152 8.29 31.32 7.25
N ASN A 153 7.67 30.71 8.24
CA ASN A 153 6.99 29.43 8.08
C ASN A 153 5.87 29.51 7.04
N THR A 154 5.08 30.60 7.02
CA THR A 154 4.01 30.78 6.04
C THR A 154 4.56 30.80 4.60
N ARG A 155 5.70 31.48 4.36
CA ARG A 155 6.34 31.47 3.04
C ARG A 155 6.80 30.08 2.63
N ILE A 156 7.37 29.33 3.58
CA ILE A 156 7.80 27.95 3.32
C ILE A 156 6.61 27.05 2.99
N PHE A 157 5.51 27.18 3.75
CA PHE A 157 4.30 26.39 3.48
C PHE A 157 3.63 26.75 2.15
N GLN A 158 3.66 28.04 1.80
CA GLN A 158 3.17 28.45 0.49
C GLN A 158 3.99 27.81 -0.61
N ALA A 159 5.33 27.82 -0.53
CA ALA A 159 6.21 27.16 -1.48
C ALA A 159 5.96 25.65 -1.53
N MET A 160 5.76 24.99 -0.37
CA MET A 160 5.41 23.56 -0.32
C MET A 160 4.07 23.27 -0.98
N SER A 161 3.05 24.10 -0.75
CA SER A 161 1.73 23.96 -1.35
C SER A 161 1.78 24.13 -2.87
N GLU A 162 2.58 25.07 -3.36
CA GLU A 162 2.84 25.30 -4.79
C GLU A 162 3.53 24.07 -5.41
N ASP A 163 4.57 23.53 -4.77
CA ASP A 163 5.26 22.30 -5.21
C ASP A 163 4.31 21.09 -5.26
N ILE A 164 3.50 20.91 -4.21
CA ILE A 164 2.53 19.79 -4.16
C ILE A 164 1.51 19.95 -5.29
N THR A 165 1.07 21.18 -5.57
CA THR A 165 0.15 21.46 -6.68
C THR A 165 0.81 21.16 -8.02
N TYR A 166 2.08 21.56 -8.20
CA TYR A 166 2.87 21.24 -9.38
C TYR A 166 2.99 19.72 -9.57
N TYR A 167 3.40 18.98 -8.54
CA TYR A 167 3.52 17.53 -8.62
C TYR A 167 2.18 16.83 -8.88
N LYS A 168 1.07 17.39 -8.35
CA LYS A 168 -0.26 16.86 -8.64
C LYS A 168 -0.59 16.98 -10.13
N ASN A 169 -0.30 18.11 -10.74
CA ASN A 169 -0.54 18.33 -12.16
C ASN A 169 0.39 17.46 -13.02
N ASP A 170 1.68 17.40 -12.69
CA ASP A 170 2.66 16.51 -13.34
C ASP A 170 2.23 15.04 -13.26
N THR A 171 1.68 14.61 -12.11
CA THR A 171 1.15 13.25 -11.97
C THR A 171 -0.07 13.01 -12.86
N LYS A 172 -0.97 14.00 -13.00
CA LYS A 172 -2.10 13.90 -13.93
C LYS A 172 -1.66 13.77 -15.38
N GLU A 173 -0.67 14.55 -15.79
CA GLU A 173 -0.08 14.46 -17.14
C GLU A 173 0.59 13.10 -17.36
N TYR A 174 1.33 12.61 -16.36
CA TYR A 174 1.94 11.29 -16.40
C TYR A 174 0.89 10.18 -16.55
N VAL A 175 -0.22 10.24 -15.79
CA VAL A 175 -1.32 9.26 -15.91
C VAL A 175 -1.95 9.31 -17.30
N ASN A 176 -2.10 10.48 -17.90
CA ASN A 176 -2.57 10.57 -19.28
C ASN A 176 -1.58 9.90 -20.27
N SER A 177 -0.28 10.00 -20.04
CA SER A 177 0.73 9.29 -20.86
C SER A 177 0.66 7.78 -20.71
N LEU A 178 0.19 7.27 -19.56
CA LEU A 178 -0.03 5.83 -19.34
C LEU A 178 -1.18 5.26 -20.16
N GLU A 179 -2.06 6.06 -20.76
CA GLU A 179 -3.08 5.57 -21.71
C GLU A 179 -2.42 4.91 -22.93
N THR A 180 -1.36 5.50 -23.46
CA THR A 180 -0.61 4.92 -24.60
C THR A 180 0.09 3.63 -24.18
N PHE A 181 0.69 3.60 -23.00
CA PHE A 181 1.27 2.37 -22.44
C PHE A 181 0.21 1.27 -22.30
N LEU A 182 -0.93 1.60 -21.69
CA LEU A 182 -2.03 0.64 -21.51
C LEU A 182 -2.54 0.09 -22.84
N GLN A 183 -2.65 0.95 -23.85
CA GLN A 183 -3.05 0.54 -25.20
C GLN A 183 -2.04 -0.43 -25.83
N SER A 184 -0.74 -0.16 -25.70
CA SER A 184 0.31 -1.07 -26.18
C SER A 184 0.22 -2.44 -25.53
N GLU A 185 0.12 -2.49 -24.20
CA GLU A 185 0.03 -3.75 -23.45
C GLU A 185 -1.23 -4.57 -23.82
N LEU A 186 -2.35 -3.88 -24.08
CA LEU A 186 -3.58 -4.55 -24.51
C LEU A 186 -3.49 -5.09 -25.94
N ILE A 187 -2.75 -4.43 -26.84
CA ILE A 187 -2.45 -4.94 -28.20
C ILE A 187 -1.55 -6.19 -28.09
N ASP A 188 -0.52 -6.12 -27.24
CA ASP A 188 0.36 -7.27 -27.00
C ASP A 188 -0.41 -8.45 -26.42
N LEU A 189 -1.35 -8.20 -25.50
CA LEU A 189 -2.25 -9.22 -24.96
C LEU A 189 -3.11 -9.90 -26.06
N GLN A 190 -3.65 -9.13 -27.01
CA GLN A 190 -4.38 -9.70 -28.15
C GLN A 190 -3.50 -10.70 -28.92
N THR A 191 -2.23 -10.33 -29.15
CA THR A 191 -1.25 -11.19 -29.81
C THR A 191 -0.98 -12.47 -29.01
N VAL A 192 -0.84 -12.36 -27.69
CA VAL A 192 -0.65 -13.53 -26.81
C VAL A 192 -1.85 -14.48 -26.82
N ILE A 193 -3.08 -13.93 -26.78
CA ILE A 193 -4.31 -14.74 -26.86
C ILE A 193 -4.32 -15.50 -28.18
N LYS A 194 -4.08 -14.82 -29.31
CA LYS A 194 -3.99 -15.46 -30.64
C LYS A 194 -2.97 -16.60 -30.66
N GLN A 195 -1.75 -16.32 -30.20
CA GLN A 195 -0.66 -17.30 -30.20
C GLN A 195 -0.99 -18.55 -29.37
N ARG A 196 -1.62 -18.37 -28.20
CA ARG A 196 -2.03 -19.50 -27.36
C ARG A 196 -3.08 -20.37 -28.03
N VAL A 197 -4.10 -19.76 -28.64
CA VAL A 197 -5.17 -20.48 -29.33
C VAL A 197 -4.63 -21.23 -30.55
N VAL A 198 -3.97 -20.52 -31.47
CA VAL A 198 -3.46 -21.10 -32.73
C VAL A 198 -2.37 -22.14 -32.45
N GLY A 199 -1.51 -21.87 -31.45
CA GLY A 199 -0.48 -22.81 -31.02
C GLY A 199 -1.06 -24.12 -30.49
N ASP A 200 -2.13 -24.05 -29.67
CA ASP A 200 -2.79 -25.26 -29.17
C ASP A 200 -3.50 -26.06 -30.29
N VAL A 201 -4.15 -25.36 -31.21
CA VAL A 201 -4.77 -26.00 -32.36
C VAL A 201 -3.72 -26.71 -33.22
N ARG A 202 -2.59 -26.07 -33.52
CA ARG A 202 -1.46 -26.62 -34.24
C ARG A 202 -0.91 -27.87 -33.55
N TYR A 203 -0.63 -27.75 -32.24
CA TYR A 203 -0.15 -28.88 -31.46
C TYR A 203 -1.11 -30.07 -31.47
N SER A 204 -2.42 -29.82 -31.37
CA SER A 204 -3.45 -30.88 -31.40
C SER A 204 -3.45 -31.61 -32.72
N PHE A 205 -3.40 -30.92 -33.87
CA PHE A 205 -3.32 -31.54 -35.18
C PHE A 205 -2.02 -32.33 -35.37
N GLU A 206 -0.89 -31.80 -34.93
CA GLU A 206 0.40 -32.50 -35.03
C GLU A 206 0.40 -33.81 -34.22
N LYS A 207 -0.11 -33.81 -33.00
CA LYS A 207 -0.06 -34.96 -32.08
C LYS A 207 -1.18 -35.95 -32.27
N THR A 208 -2.40 -35.47 -32.44
CA THR A 208 -3.60 -36.34 -32.43
C THR A 208 -4.30 -36.45 -33.79
N LYS A 209 -3.89 -35.64 -34.78
CA LYS A 209 -4.56 -35.48 -36.08
C LYS A 209 -6.02 -35.02 -35.94
N LYS A 210 -6.39 -34.49 -34.79
CA LYS A 210 -7.74 -34.01 -34.45
C LYS A 210 -7.69 -32.60 -33.94
N ARG A 211 -8.82 -31.90 -34.03
CA ARG A 211 -9.02 -30.60 -33.41
C ARG A 211 -9.02 -30.72 -31.89
N PRO A 212 -8.59 -29.67 -31.16
CA PRO A 212 -8.78 -29.64 -29.73
C PRO A 212 -10.28 -29.59 -29.37
N GLU A 213 -10.62 -30.06 -28.18
CA GLU A 213 -11.97 -29.97 -27.65
C GLU A 213 -12.38 -28.51 -27.37
N ASN A 214 -13.68 -28.22 -27.57
CA ASN A 214 -14.21 -26.88 -27.34
C ASN A 214 -14.00 -26.40 -25.90
N THR A 215 -14.11 -27.29 -24.90
CA THR A 215 -13.82 -27.03 -23.50
C THR A 215 -12.39 -26.57 -23.26
N ARG A 216 -11.44 -27.19 -23.94
CA ARG A 216 -10.02 -26.82 -23.88
C ARG A 216 -9.77 -25.45 -24.48
N ILE A 217 -10.35 -25.14 -25.64
CA ILE A 217 -10.23 -23.79 -26.26
C ILE A 217 -10.85 -22.74 -25.36
N ARG A 218 -12.02 -22.99 -24.75
CA ARG A 218 -12.65 -22.10 -23.80
C ARG A 218 -11.67 -21.74 -22.66
N VAL A 219 -11.11 -22.76 -21.98
CA VAL A 219 -10.18 -22.57 -20.86
C VAL A 219 -8.95 -21.78 -21.31
N ILE A 220 -8.40 -22.03 -22.48
CA ILE A 220 -7.23 -21.29 -22.99
C ILE A 220 -7.55 -19.82 -23.18
N VAL A 221 -8.67 -19.47 -23.81
CA VAL A 221 -9.07 -18.09 -24.06
C VAL A 221 -9.38 -17.38 -22.73
N GLU A 222 -10.20 -17.98 -21.88
CA GLU A 222 -10.57 -17.43 -20.58
C GLU A 222 -9.34 -17.15 -19.72
N THR A 223 -8.44 -18.12 -19.62
CA THR A 223 -7.21 -17.98 -18.82
C THR A 223 -6.28 -16.93 -19.42
N ALA A 224 -6.11 -16.92 -20.75
CA ALA A 224 -5.26 -15.94 -21.41
C ALA A 224 -5.76 -14.50 -21.21
N ILE A 225 -7.06 -14.27 -21.32
CA ILE A 225 -7.67 -12.96 -21.08
C ILE A 225 -7.51 -12.58 -19.61
N LYS A 226 -7.88 -13.47 -18.70
CA LYS A 226 -7.86 -13.20 -17.25
C LYS A 226 -6.46 -12.87 -16.74
N ASP A 227 -5.51 -13.74 -17.02
CA ASP A 227 -4.14 -13.59 -16.54
C ASP A 227 -3.48 -12.37 -17.21
N GLY A 228 -3.71 -12.18 -18.52
CA GLY A 228 -3.17 -11.07 -19.26
C GLY A 228 -3.68 -9.72 -18.76
N ILE A 229 -4.98 -9.58 -18.50
CA ILE A 229 -5.54 -8.34 -17.93
C ILE A 229 -4.96 -8.08 -16.52
N ILE A 230 -4.81 -9.13 -15.70
CA ILE A 230 -4.19 -9.00 -14.36
C ILE A 230 -2.76 -8.48 -14.49
N ASP A 231 -1.98 -8.98 -15.44
CA ASP A 231 -0.61 -8.56 -15.68
C ASP A 231 -0.54 -7.11 -16.16
N VAL A 232 -1.33 -6.73 -17.16
CA VAL A 232 -1.41 -5.35 -17.68
C VAL A 232 -1.76 -4.36 -16.56
N ILE A 233 -2.78 -4.68 -15.74
CA ILE A 233 -3.17 -3.81 -14.63
C ILE A 233 -2.10 -3.76 -13.53
N ARG A 234 -1.40 -4.87 -13.28
CA ARG A 234 -0.27 -4.89 -12.33
C ARG A 234 0.84 -3.95 -12.78
N ASP A 235 1.20 -3.99 -14.05
CA ASP A 235 2.29 -3.18 -14.61
C ASP A 235 1.89 -1.70 -14.69
N TYR A 236 0.66 -1.39 -15.06
CA TYR A 236 0.11 -0.04 -14.98
C TYR A 236 0.16 0.52 -13.55
N ARG A 237 -0.32 -0.25 -12.56
CA ARG A 237 -0.27 0.10 -11.15
C ARG A 237 1.16 0.32 -10.66
N TYR A 238 2.10 -0.54 -11.06
CA TYR A 238 3.50 -0.43 -10.69
C TYR A 238 4.10 0.91 -11.15
N LYS A 239 3.83 1.33 -12.39
CA LYS A 239 4.28 2.63 -12.92
C LYS A 239 3.72 3.79 -12.11
N PHE A 240 2.44 3.75 -11.74
CA PHE A 240 1.81 4.76 -10.90
C PHE A 240 2.47 4.83 -9.50
N ILE A 241 2.65 3.68 -8.84
CA ILE A 241 3.28 3.60 -7.52
C ILE A 241 4.70 4.16 -7.56
N LYS A 242 5.48 3.79 -8.57
CA LYS A 242 6.85 4.29 -8.75
C LYS A 242 6.89 5.82 -8.89
N LYS A 243 5.99 6.40 -9.68
CA LYS A 243 5.86 7.87 -9.81
C LYS A 243 5.54 8.52 -8.46
N SER A 244 4.57 7.98 -7.73
CA SER A 244 4.18 8.49 -6.41
C SER A 244 5.31 8.40 -5.38
N GLN A 245 6.08 7.31 -5.39
CA GLN A 245 7.25 7.15 -4.53
C GLN A 245 8.32 8.20 -4.83
N THR A 246 8.64 8.40 -6.10
CA THR A 246 9.62 9.43 -6.54
C THR A 246 9.20 10.82 -6.06
N ILE A 247 7.93 11.18 -6.16
CA ILE A 247 7.40 12.46 -5.68
C ILE A 247 7.53 12.55 -4.15
N GLY A 248 7.17 11.50 -3.43
CA GLY A 248 7.30 11.44 -1.97
C GLY A 248 8.76 11.67 -1.53
N GLU A 249 9.71 10.99 -2.18
CA GLU A 249 11.14 11.14 -1.90
C GLU A 249 11.66 12.56 -2.21
N GLN A 250 11.25 13.15 -3.32
CA GLN A 250 11.59 14.52 -3.69
C GLN A 250 11.06 15.54 -2.67
N CYS A 251 9.83 15.39 -2.24
CA CYS A 251 9.25 16.24 -1.21
C CYS A 251 9.98 16.08 0.13
N GLU A 252 10.27 14.84 0.55
CA GLU A 252 10.99 14.59 1.80
C GLU A 252 12.40 15.19 1.75
N GLN A 253 13.14 14.97 0.68
CA GLN A 253 14.47 15.52 0.52
C GLN A 253 14.49 17.06 0.52
N LYS A 254 13.53 17.69 -0.17
CA LYS A 254 13.45 19.16 -0.28
C LYS A 254 13.10 19.83 1.03
N TYR A 255 12.30 19.15 1.89
CA TYR A 255 11.74 19.73 3.11
C TYR A 255 12.23 19.07 4.40
N GLN A 256 13.25 18.21 4.31
CA GLN A 256 13.84 17.51 5.46
C GLN A 256 14.35 18.47 6.54
N ASP A 257 15.02 19.56 6.14
CA ASP A 257 15.61 20.55 7.05
C ASP A 257 14.56 21.32 7.86
N LEU A 258 13.28 21.25 7.47
CA LEU A 258 12.17 21.88 8.17
C LEU A 258 11.55 20.98 9.25
N GLY A 259 12.13 19.81 9.49
CA GLY A 259 11.57 18.81 10.40
C GLY A 259 10.28 18.18 9.87
N PHE A 260 9.94 18.43 8.60
CA PHE A 260 8.85 17.78 7.91
C PHE A 260 9.28 16.39 7.47
N THR A 261 8.96 15.40 8.24
CA THR A 261 8.82 14.04 7.74
C THR A 261 7.44 13.96 7.10
N ILE A 262 7.39 14.18 5.81
CA ILE A 262 6.25 13.73 5.02
C ILE A 262 6.31 12.23 5.11
N GLY A 263 5.48 11.66 5.98
CA GLY A 263 5.40 10.22 6.12
C GLY A 263 4.82 9.62 4.84
N HIS A 264 5.62 9.62 3.77
CA HIS A 264 5.29 8.96 2.50
C HIS A 264 5.32 7.42 2.63
N LYS A 265 5.61 6.91 3.81
CA LYS A 265 5.25 5.54 4.19
C LYS A 265 3.76 5.50 4.36
N ASN A 266 3.13 5.38 3.24
CA ASN A 266 1.72 5.24 2.95
C ASN A 266 1.01 4.18 3.82
N GLU A 267 0.97 4.37 5.13
CA GLU A 267 0.13 3.56 6.02
C GLU A 267 -1.36 3.71 5.65
N ASN A 268 -1.71 4.79 4.92
CA ASN A 268 -3.08 5.11 4.53
C ASN A 268 -3.32 5.12 3.01
N PHE A 269 -2.30 4.83 2.20
CA PHE A 269 -2.42 4.84 0.74
C PHE A 269 -2.35 3.42 0.18
N ASP A 270 -3.48 2.74 0.13
CA ASP A 270 -3.59 1.40 -0.44
C ASP A 270 -3.92 1.42 -1.93
N ALA A 271 -2.89 1.74 -2.76
CA ALA A 271 -3.01 1.65 -4.21
C ALA A 271 -3.43 0.24 -4.67
N ARG A 272 -3.08 -0.80 -3.92
CA ARG A 272 -3.42 -2.17 -4.25
C ARG A 272 -4.91 -2.44 -4.04
N GLY A 273 -5.48 -1.97 -2.92
CA GLY A 273 -6.91 -2.11 -2.63
C GLY A 273 -7.77 -1.42 -3.70
N PHE A 274 -7.45 -0.18 -4.04
CA PHE A 274 -8.15 0.56 -5.08
C PHE A 274 -8.21 -0.16 -6.43
N PHE A 275 -7.08 -0.75 -6.88
CA PHE A 275 -7.08 -1.51 -8.12
C PHE A 275 -7.74 -2.88 -8.00
N GLN A 276 -7.69 -3.53 -6.84
CA GLN A 276 -8.30 -4.84 -6.65
C GLN A 276 -9.81 -4.80 -6.64
N ASP A 277 -10.42 -3.84 -5.99
CA ASP A 277 -11.87 -3.78 -5.80
C ASP A 277 -12.60 -3.41 -7.10
N ASP A 278 -12.06 -2.50 -7.90
CA ASP A 278 -12.66 -2.12 -9.19
C ASP A 278 -12.42 -3.16 -10.30
N PHE A 279 -11.37 -3.98 -10.22
CA PHE A 279 -11.05 -5.00 -11.23
C PHE A 279 -11.43 -6.44 -10.86
N LYS A 280 -11.87 -6.72 -9.61
CA LYS A 280 -12.33 -8.06 -9.19
C LYS A 280 -13.76 -8.40 -9.63
N SER A 281 -14.63 -7.43 -9.71
CA SER A 281 -16.06 -7.69 -9.88
C SER A 281 -16.52 -7.43 -11.31
N GLY A 282 -16.56 -8.42 -12.13
CA GLY A 282 -17.38 -8.42 -13.34
C GLY A 282 -16.68 -8.13 -14.66
N PHE A 283 -15.35 -7.97 -14.68
CA PHE A 283 -14.60 -7.73 -15.92
C PHE A 283 -14.62 -8.90 -16.90
N LEU A 284 -14.98 -10.10 -16.43
CA LEU A 284 -14.73 -11.36 -17.13
C LEU A 284 -15.99 -12.04 -17.65
N THR A 285 -17.20 -11.48 -17.48
CA THR A 285 -18.39 -12.33 -17.62
C THR A 285 -19.24 -12.11 -18.85
N SER A 286 -19.42 -10.91 -19.39
CA SER A 286 -20.36 -10.75 -20.52
C SER A 286 -19.71 -10.54 -21.88
N ASN A 287 -18.68 -9.72 -21.99
CA ASN A 287 -18.03 -9.42 -23.28
C ASN A 287 -17.10 -10.55 -23.75
N ASN A 288 -16.56 -11.34 -22.82
CA ASN A 288 -15.66 -12.44 -23.13
C ASN A 288 -16.39 -13.65 -23.73
N GLU A 289 -17.65 -13.90 -23.35
CA GLU A 289 -18.41 -15.05 -23.87
C GLU A 289 -18.63 -14.98 -25.37
N VAL A 290 -18.83 -13.79 -25.93
CA VAL A 290 -18.98 -13.59 -27.37
C VAL A 290 -17.68 -13.94 -28.08
N LEU A 291 -16.54 -13.42 -27.60
CA LEU A 291 -15.23 -13.73 -28.15
C LEU A 291 -14.92 -15.23 -28.05
N ILE A 292 -15.14 -15.84 -26.89
CA ILE A 292 -14.90 -17.26 -26.65
C ILE A 292 -15.73 -18.11 -27.62
N SER A 293 -17.02 -17.82 -27.76
CA SER A 293 -17.91 -18.55 -28.65
C SER A 293 -17.49 -18.46 -30.11
N GLN A 294 -17.08 -17.27 -30.55
CA GLN A 294 -16.62 -17.08 -31.95
C GLN A 294 -15.26 -17.77 -32.20
N VAL A 295 -14.33 -17.73 -31.24
CA VAL A 295 -13.06 -18.44 -31.33
C VAL A 295 -13.30 -19.95 -31.40
N ILE A 296 -14.19 -20.49 -30.57
CA ILE A 296 -14.58 -21.93 -30.63
C ILE A 296 -15.17 -22.28 -31.97
N ASP A 297 -16.07 -21.44 -32.51
CA ASP A 297 -16.68 -21.67 -33.83
C ASP A 297 -15.64 -21.68 -34.97
N ALA A 298 -14.72 -20.71 -34.97
CA ALA A 298 -13.61 -20.66 -35.93
C ALA A 298 -12.72 -21.91 -35.84
N VAL A 299 -12.33 -22.31 -34.61
CA VAL A 299 -11.54 -23.53 -34.40
C VAL A 299 -12.31 -24.78 -34.85
N SER A 300 -13.63 -24.85 -34.62
CA SER A 300 -14.46 -25.99 -35.01
C SER A 300 -14.52 -26.19 -36.51
N LYS A 301 -14.36 -25.15 -37.31
CA LYS A 301 -14.33 -25.17 -38.78
C LYS A 301 -12.93 -25.36 -39.36
N SER A 302 -11.89 -25.27 -38.55
CA SER A 302 -10.50 -25.32 -38.99
C SER A 302 -10.09 -26.68 -39.52
N LYS A 303 -9.10 -26.70 -40.44
CA LYS A 303 -8.47 -27.89 -41.00
C LYS A 303 -6.96 -27.78 -40.86
N ASP A 304 -6.28 -28.93 -40.72
CA ASP A 304 -4.80 -28.99 -40.61
C ASP A 304 -4.10 -28.25 -41.76
N THR A 305 -4.65 -28.37 -42.98
CA THR A 305 -4.10 -27.72 -44.19
C THR A 305 -4.36 -26.21 -44.27
N LYS A 306 -5.15 -25.64 -43.34
CA LYS A 306 -5.61 -24.23 -43.37
C LYS A 306 -5.31 -23.45 -42.11
N LEU A 307 -4.26 -23.80 -41.39
CA LEU A 307 -3.91 -23.15 -40.11
C LEU A 307 -3.55 -21.66 -40.30
N ASN A 308 -3.03 -21.24 -41.44
CA ASN A 308 -2.76 -19.84 -41.73
C ASN A 308 -4.05 -19.03 -41.97
N GLU A 309 -5.12 -19.63 -42.47
CA GLU A 309 -6.44 -19.01 -42.59
C GLU A 309 -7.03 -18.83 -41.19
N LEU A 310 -6.94 -19.85 -40.33
CA LEU A 310 -7.35 -19.80 -38.94
C LEU A 310 -6.60 -18.70 -38.16
N ASP A 311 -5.28 -18.57 -38.33
CA ASP A 311 -4.49 -17.54 -37.66
C ASP A 311 -5.02 -16.13 -37.96
N ARG A 312 -5.31 -15.85 -39.23
CA ARG A 312 -5.89 -14.55 -39.63
C ARG A 312 -7.32 -14.35 -39.13
N GLU A 313 -8.14 -15.38 -39.15
CA GLU A 313 -9.53 -15.32 -38.67
C GLU A 313 -9.54 -15.02 -37.15
N ILE A 314 -8.74 -15.73 -36.38
CA ILE A 314 -8.63 -15.52 -34.94
C ILE A 314 -8.12 -14.12 -34.65
N GLU A 315 -7.13 -13.61 -35.38
CA GLU A 315 -6.61 -12.23 -35.22
C GLU A 315 -7.70 -11.18 -35.43
N LEU A 316 -8.50 -11.33 -36.49
CA LEU A 316 -9.61 -10.41 -36.78
C LEU A 316 -10.71 -10.46 -35.72
N LEU A 317 -11.07 -11.66 -35.25
CA LEU A 317 -12.06 -11.85 -34.20
C LEU A 317 -11.62 -11.21 -32.89
N ILE A 318 -10.37 -11.46 -32.46
CA ILE A 318 -9.82 -10.88 -31.25
C ILE A 318 -9.80 -9.35 -31.36
N LYS A 319 -9.25 -8.83 -32.46
CA LYS A 319 -9.15 -7.38 -32.68
C LYS A 319 -10.52 -6.69 -32.62
N TYR A 320 -11.55 -7.29 -33.20
CA TYR A 320 -12.89 -6.69 -33.21
C TYR A 320 -13.58 -6.77 -31.84
N GLN A 321 -13.57 -7.92 -31.21
CA GLN A 321 -14.26 -8.14 -29.94
C GLN A 321 -13.50 -7.51 -28.74
N PHE A 322 -12.18 -7.41 -28.83
CA PHE A 322 -11.36 -6.86 -27.75
C PHE A 322 -11.50 -5.34 -27.60
N THR A 323 -12.00 -4.64 -28.61
CA THR A 323 -12.20 -3.18 -28.57
C THR A 323 -13.08 -2.75 -27.40
N SER A 324 -14.16 -3.48 -27.11
CA SER A 324 -15.03 -3.20 -25.97
C SER A 324 -14.33 -3.42 -24.62
N ILE A 325 -13.53 -4.48 -24.53
CA ILE A 325 -12.74 -4.81 -23.33
C ILE A 325 -11.67 -3.73 -23.09
N GLU A 326 -11.01 -3.31 -24.15
CA GLU A 326 -9.99 -2.26 -24.11
C GLU A 326 -10.55 -0.95 -23.59
N GLU A 327 -11.70 -0.51 -24.12
CA GLU A 327 -12.35 0.74 -23.70
C GLU A 327 -12.76 0.69 -22.23
N ASP A 328 -13.36 -0.39 -21.78
CA ASP A 328 -13.73 -0.59 -20.38
C ASP A 328 -12.52 -0.54 -19.44
N ILE A 329 -11.39 -1.15 -19.84
CA ILE A 329 -10.15 -1.12 -19.06
C ILE A 329 -9.61 0.31 -18.96
N LYS A 330 -9.57 1.05 -20.07
CA LYS A 330 -9.10 2.44 -20.11
C LYS A 330 -9.93 3.34 -19.18
N VAL A 331 -11.25 3.26 -19.28
CA VAL A 331 -12.17 4.05 -18.45
C VAL A 331 -11.97 3.76 -16.97
N LYS A 332 -11.89 2.48 -16.58
CA LYS A 332 -11.67 2.07 -15.19
C LYS A 332 -10.29 2.46 -14.69
N ALA A 333 -9.24 2.22 -15.48
CA ALA A 333 -7.87 2.61 -15.10
C ALA A 333 -7.77 4.12 -14.85
N LYS A 334 -8.36 4.94 -15.71
CA LYS A 334 -8.42 6.40 -15.55
C LYS A 334 -9.18 6.82 -14.29
N LYS A 335 -10.35 6.23 -14.03
CA LYS A 335 -11.14 6.49 -12.82
C LYS A 335 -10.33 6.16 -11.56
N VAL A 336 -9.75 4.96 -11.50
CA VAL A 336 -8.96 4.52 -10.35
C VAL A 336 -7.74 5.42 -10.16
N SER A 337 -7.02 5.77 -11.24
CA SER A 337 -5.87 6.67 -11.17
C SER A 337 -6.22 8.04 -10.63
N ASN A 338 -7.36 8.61 -11.03
CA ASN A 338 -7.82 9.89 -10.50
C ASN A 338 -8.14 9.83 -9.00
N LEU A 339 -8.78 8.76 -8.53
CA LEU A 339 -9.03 8.53 -7.10
C LEU A 339 -7.72 8.39 -6.33
N LEU A 340 -6.75 7.68 -6.89
CA LEU A 340 -5.43 7.51 -6.29
C LEU A 340 -4.65 8.82 -6.20
N ILE A 341 -4.68 9.66 -7.25
CA ILE A 341 -4.08 10.98 -7.24
C ILE A 341 -4.67 11.82 -6.11
N GLU A 342 -6.00 11.90 -6.04
CA GLU A 342 -6.65 12.69 -4.98
C GLU A 342 -6.31 12.17 -3.58
N SER A 343 -6.33 10.86 -3.38
CA SER A 343 -5.95 10.22 -2.09
C SER A 343 -4.49 10.50 -1.73
N PHE A 344 -3.55 10.31 -2.66
CA PHE A 344 -2.14 10.51 -2.44
C PHE A 344 -1.83 11.96 -2.06
N PHE A 345 -2.31 12.93 -2.85
CA PHE A 345 -2.04 14.35 -2.59
C PHE A 345 -2.80 14.90 -1.38
N THR A 346 -3.95 14.33 -1.02
CA THR A 346 -4.61 14.63 0.26
C THR A 346 -3.75 14.20 1.43
N THR A 347 -3.18 12.98 1.36
CA THR A 347 -2.26 12.46 2.40
C THR A 347 -0.98 13.30 2.48
N LEU A 348 -0.43 13.72 1.35
CA LEU A 348 0.76 14.56 1.28
C LEU A 348 0.53 15.97 1.88
N ASN A 349 -0.68 16.52 1.72
CA ASN A 349 -1.07 17.82 2.27
C ASN A 349 -1.48 17.80 3.75
N ALA A 350 -1.81 16.64 4.31
CA ALA A 350 -2.33 16.55 5.68
C ALA A 350 -1.38 17.13 6.75
N PRO A 351 -0.05 16.90 6.71
CA PRO A 351 0.90 17.51 7.63
C PRO A 351 0.90 19.04 7.58
N LEU A 352 0.80 19.64 6.37
CA LEU A 352 0.76 21.09 6.18
C LEU A 352 -0.45 21.72 6.88
N LYS A 353 -1.64 21.17 6.63
CA LYS A 353 -2.88 21.63 7.27
C LYS A 353 -2.81 21.52 8.79
N THR A 354 -2.25 20.42 9.30
CA THR A 354 -2.08 20.23 10.75
C THR A 354 -1.15 21.29 11.35
N PHE A 355 -0.09 21.63 10.65
CA PHE A 355 0.87 22.62 11.13
C PHE A 355 0.32 24.05 11.02
N GLU A 356 -0.37 24.42 9.96
CA GLU A 356 -1.07 25.69 9.84
C GLU A 356 -2.08 25.90 10.97
N GLN A 357 -2.88 24.86 11.28
CA GLN A 357 -3.82 24.89 12.37
C GLN A 357 -3.11 25.06 13.73
N LYS A 358 -1.96 24.41 13.92
CA LYS A 358 -1.15 24.57 15.12
C LYS A 358 -0.65 26.01 15.29
N LEU A 359 -0.09 26.60 14.23
CA LEU A 359 0.37 28.00 14.26
C LEU A 359 -0.76 28.97 14.61
N LYS A 360 -1.94 28.76 14.05
CA LYS A 360 -3.11 29.58 14.34
C LYS A 360 -3.54 29.44 15.80
N ASN A 361 -3.59 28.23 16.33
CA ASN A 361 -3.95 27.99 17.73
C ASN A 361 -2.92 28.62 18.70
N ASP A 362 -1.62 28.47 18.42
CA ASP A 362 -0.55 29.02 19.25
C ASP A 362 -0.61 30.55 19.27
N GLU A 363 -0.93 31.22 18.14
CA GLU A 363 -1.15 32.65 18.04
C GLU A 363 -2.35 33.10 18.86
N GLU A 364 -3.49 32.43 18.74
CA GLU A 364 -4.72 32.73 19.48
C GLU A 364 -4.49 32.63 20.99
N ILE A 365 -3.73 31.63 21.44
CA ILE A 365 -3.39 31.47 22.84
C ILE A 365 -2.54 32.65 23.34
N LEU A 366 -1.47 32.99 22.61
CA LEU A 366 -0.60 34.12 22.93
C LEU A 366 -1.38 35.44 23.00
N GLN A 367 -2.23 35.70 22.03
CA GLN A 367 -3.05 36.90 21.95
C GLN A 367 -4.05 36.97 23.11
N ASN A 368 -4.70 35.84 23.43
CA ASN A 368 -5.66 35.77 24.55
C ASN A 368 -4.95 36.00 25.89
N GLN A 369 -3.73 35.45 26.08
CA GLN A 369 -2.95 35.68 27.29
C GLN A 369 -2.55 37.17 27.46
N ILE A 370 -2.22 37.85 26.35
CA ILE A 370 -1.91 39.29 26.38
C ILE A 370 -3.16 40.13 26.69
N ASN A 371 -4.27 39.82 26.02
CA ASN A 371 -5.52 40.62 26.17
C ASN A 371 -6.14 40.43 27.54
N SER A 372 -6.06 39.25 28.13
CA SER A 372 -6.63 38.93 29.44
C SER A 372 -5.62 39.08 30.57
N PHE A 373 -4.44 39.67 30.31
CA PHE A 373 -3.36 39.77 31.31
C PHE A 373 -3.81 40.43 32.61
N GLU A 374 -4.58 41.53 32.53
CA GLU A 374 -5.04 42.29 33.67
C GLU A 374 -6.18 41.62 34.45
N GLU A 375 -7.07 40.89 33.73
CA GLU A 375 -8.11 40.05 34.34
C GLU A 375 -7.51 38.77 34.93
N ASN A 376 -6.54 38.19 34.26
CA ASN A 376 -5.91 36.95 34.66
C ASN A 376 -4.90 37.09 35.79
N ASP A 377 -4.42 38.29 36.10
CA ASP A 377 -3.42 38.49 37.17
C ASP A 377 -3.97 38.04 38.54
N LYS A 378 -5.27 38.24 38.78
CA LYS A 378 -5.96 37.71 39.96
C LYS A 378 -6.24 36.22 39.92
N ASN A 379 -6.35 35.63 38.71
CA ASN A 379 -6.73 34.23 38.50
C ASN A 379 -5.55 33.34 38.04
N ARG A 380 -4.37 33.90 37.78
CA ARG A 380 -3.18 33.18 37.28
C ARG A 380 -2.81 31.98 38.14
N ALA A 381 -2.80 32.19 39.47
CA ALA A 381 -2.52 31.12 40.41
C ALA A 381 -3.55 29.98 40.28
N GLN A 382 -4.84 30.32 40.14
CA GLN A 382 -5.90 29.35 40.01
C GLN A 382 -5.82 28.63 38.66
N LEU A 383 -5.60 29.34 37.55
CA LEU A 383 -5.40 28.77 36.22
C LEU A 383 -4.21 27.80 36.18
N SER A 384 -3.09 28.18 36.80
CA SER A 384 -1.91 27.31 36.93
C SER A 384 -2.24 26.02 37.68
N ILE A 385 -3.00 26.11 38.79
CA ILE A 385 -3.45 24.93 39.55
C ILE A 385 -4.35 24.04 38.70
N ASP A 386 -5.30 24.62 37.94
CA ASP A 386 -6.23 23.87 37.11
C ASP A 386 -5.51 23.17 35.94
N ILE A 387 -4.51 23.82 35.33
CA ILE A 387 -3.67 23.23 34.30
C ILE A 387 -2.85 22.06 34.87
N HIS A 388 -2.20 22.24 36.01
CA HIS A 388 -1.45 21.15 36.66
C HIS A 388 -2.37 19.98 37.03
N LYS A 389 -3.59 20.24 37.48
CA LYS A 389 -4.59 19.20 37.72
C LYS A 389 -4.96 18.42 36.41
N ASN A 390 -5.07 19.13 35.30
CA ASN A 390 -5.36 18.52 34.02
C ASN A 390 -4.17 17.68 33.48
N ILE A 391 -2.94 18.19 33.63
CA ILE A 391 -1.72 17.41 33.31
C ILE A 391 -1.69 16.12 34.12
N LYS A 392 -1.94 16.20 35.45
CA LYS A 392 -1.97 15.02 36.32
C LYS A 392 -3.07 14.00 35.91
N LYS A 393 -4.23 14.49 35.43
CA LYS A 393 -5.27 13.61 34.89
C LYS A 393 -4.78 12.90 33.61
N LEU A 394 -4.10 13.60 32.70
CA LEU A 394 -3.55 13.02 31.48
C LEU A 394 -2.46 12.00 31.79
N GLU A 395 -1.60 12.26 32.78
CA GLU A 395 -0.60 11.29 33.25
C GLU A 395 -1.25 10.02 33.80
N ASN A 396 -2.31 10.16 34.60
CA ASN A 396 -3.06 9.03 35.10
C ASN A 396 -3.70 8.22 33.96
N ILE A 397 -4.31 8.89 32.99
CA ILE A 397 -4.85 8.22 31.78
C ILE A 397 -3.74 7.51 31.01
N SER A 398 -2.59 8.16 30.81
CA SER A 398 -1.43 7.56 30.15
C SER A 398 -0.94 6.31 30.86
N THR A 399 -0.87 6.36 32.21
CA THR A 399 -0.46 5.22 33.03
C THR A 399 -1.49 4.09 32.94
N THR A 400 -2.78 4.41 33.00
CA THR A 400 -3.86 3.42 32.83
C THR A 400 -3.78 2.76 31.45
N ILE A 401 -3.59 3.52 30.39
CA ILE A 401 -3.43 2.99 29.01
C ILE A 401 -2.21 2.06 28.92
N LYS A 402 -1.09 2.42 29.54
CA LYS A 402 0.12 1.57 29.60
C LYS A 402 -0.10 0.30 30.41
N GLY A 403 -0.91 0.35 31.45
CA GLY A 403 -1.20 -0.79 32.33
C GLY A 403 -2.31 -1.73 31.86
N LEU A 404 -2.99 -1.41 30.76
CA LEU A 404 -3.97 -2.30 30.12
C LEU A 404 -3.29 -3.46 29.38
N TYR A 405 -2.39 -4.20 30.01
CA TYR A 405 -1.61 -5.44 29.73
C TYR A 405 -0.15 -5.34 30.15
#